data_ea628be629654b847bc30ec0d46f6236
#
_entry.id   ea628be629654b847bc30ec0d46f6236
#
_cell.length_a   1.000
_cell.length_b   1.000
_cell.length_c   1.000
_cell.angle_alpha   90.00
_cell.angle_beta   90.00
_cell.angle_gamma   90.00
#
_symmetry.space_group_name_H-M   'P 1'
#
loop_
_entity.id
_entity.type
_entity.pdbx_description
1 polymer ?
#
loop_
_entity_poly.entity_id
_entity_poly.type
_entity_poly.pdbx_seq_one_letter_code
_entity_poly.pdbx_strand_id
1 'polypeptide(L)'
;MPPGQDFTVVLQDRLHAEHIDATLINAGVSGDTSAGGLSRLDWSLADHPDAAIIELGSNDALRGQSPAQTEANIAAVLTKLKGAHVPVLLTGMMAPRNLGPEYAAQFDPIYPRLAKKFGVLFYPFILDGVAMNPKLNQADGIHPNPEGVKIIVARILPMVNQLVAQARAGKR
;
A
#
# COMPACT_ATOMS: atom_id res chain seq x y z
N MET A 1 13.18 12.04 3.23
CA MET A 1 12.14 12.54 4.15
C MET A 1 12.76 12.68 5.54
N PRO A 2 12.46 13.72 6.34
CA PRO A 2 12.94 13.81 7.72
C PRO A 2 12.48 12.61 8.55
N PRO A 3 13.28 12.16 9.54
CA PRO A 3 12.88 11.10 10.46
C PRO A 3 11.55 11.43 11.16
N GLY A 4 10.71 10.43 11.35
CA GLY A 4 9.42 10.57 12.03
C GLY A 4 8.30 11.22 11.20
N GLN A 5 8.49 11.43 9.91
CA GLN A 5 7.50 12.02 9.01
C GLN A 5 7.13 11.09 7.84
N ASP A 6 7.52 9.83 7.93
CA ASP A 6 7.10 8.79 7.00
C ASP A 6 5.65 8.34 7.26
N PHE A 7 5.10 7.62 6.29
CA PHE A 7 3.71 7.18 6.31
C PHE A 7 3.34 6.40 7.58
N THR A 8 4.19 5.46 8.01
CA THR A 8 3.91 4.60 9.16
C THR A 8 3.85 5.38 10.46
N VAL A 9 4.79 6.30 10.67
CA VAL A 9 4.80 7.13 11.90
C VAL A 9 3.59 8.07 11.93
N VAL A 10 3.31 8.78 10.83
CA VAL A 10 2.17 9.71 10.77
C VAL A 10 0.84 8.97 10.92
N LEU A 11 0.70 7.76 10.35
CA LEU A 11 -0.49 6.94 10.53
C LEU A 11 -0.60 6.42 11.97
N GLN A 12 0.50 6.00 12.60
CA GLN A 12 0.51 5.59 14.01
C GLN A 12 0.04 6.71 14.93
N ASP A 13 0.60 7.92 14.75
CA ASP A 13 0.21 9.10 15.53
C ASP A 13 -1.27 9.42 15.36
N ARG A 14 -1.79 9.26 14.13
CA ARG A 14 -3.20 9.49 13.84
C ARG A 14 -4.11 8.48 14.51
N LEU A 15 -3.75 7.21 14.51
CA LEU A 15 -4.50 6.16 15.22
C LEU A 15 -4.52 6.41 16.73
N HIS A 16 -3.39 6.79 17.31
CA HIS A 16 -3.31 7.17 18.72
C HIS A 16 -4.21 8.37 19.05
N ALA A 17 -4.20 9.41 18.21
CA ALA A 17 -5.05 10.59 18.39
C ALA A 17 -6.55 10.27 18.33
N GLU A 18 -6.94 9.21 17.60
CA GLU A 18 -8.32 8.70 17.53
C GLU A 18 -8.61 7.61 18.58
N HIS A 19 -7.70 7.38 19.53
CA HIS A 19 -7.81 6.33 20.57
C HIS A 19 -7.99 4.92 19.99
N ILE A 20 -7.41 4.66 18.82
CA ILE A 20 -7.41 3.34 18.20
C ILE A 20 -6.18 2.59 18.68
N ASP A 21 -6.41 1.56 19.48
CA ASP A 21 -5.36 0.67 19.97
C ASP A 21 -4.90 -0.26 18.84
N ALA A 22 -3.89 0.16 18.11
CA ALA A 22 -3.22 -0.59 17.07
C ALA A 22 -1.76 -0.13 16.96
N THR A 23 -0.85 -1.07 16.79
CA THR A 23 0.58 -0.81 16.59
C THR A 23 0.96 -1.10 15.15
N LEU A 24 1.56 -0.13 14.47
CA LEU A 24 2.07 -0.33 13.12
C LEU A 24 3.52 -0.83 13.14
N ILE A 25 3.76 -1.91 12.43
CA ILE A 25 5.10 -2.43 12.15
C ILE A 25 5.47 -2.00 10.73
N ASN A 26 6.54 -1.23 10.59
CA ASN A 26 7.04 -0.82 9.28
C ASN A 26 7.83 -1.97 8.64
N ALA A 27 7.17 -2.72 7.77
CA ALA A 27 7.79 -3.75 6.95
C ALA A 27 8.14 -3.27 5.53
N GLY A 28 8.04 -1.96 5.25
CA GLY A 28 8.35 -1.37 3.95
C GLY A 28 9.85 -1.26 3.70
N VAL A 29 10.25 -1.46 2.44
CA VAL A 29 11.61 -1.22 1.96
C VAL A 29 11.54 -0.26 0.77
N SER A 30 12.21 0.89 0.90
CA SER A 30 12.22 1.90 -0.17
C SER A 30 12.83 1.33 -1.44
N GLY A 31 12.19 1.60 -2.58
CA GLY A 31 12.64 1.10 -3.88
C GLY A 31 12.25 -0.36 -4.18
N ASP A 32 11.55 -1.03 -3.27
CA ASP A 32 11.16 -2.42 -3.48
C ASP A 32 10.13 -2.57 -4.61
N THR A 33 10.26 -3.65 -5.36
CA THR A 33 9.26 -4.05 -6.37
C THR A 33 8.27 -5.04 -5.79
N SER A 34 7.23 -5.38 -6.55
CA SER A 34 6.30 -6.45 -6.16
C SER A 34 7.01 -7.79 -5.93
N ALA A 35 8.03 -8.10 -6.74
CA ALA A 35 8.87 -9.29 -6.57
C ALA A 35 9.70 -9.24 -5.27
N GLY A 36 10.29 -8.08 -4.95
CA GLY A 36 11.03 -7.87 -3.71
C GLY A 36 10.13 -8.05 -2.49
N GLY A 37 8.97 -7.38 -2.48
CA GLY A 37 7.98 -7.55 -1.41
C GLY A 37 7.52 -8.99 -1.22
N LEU A 38 7.27 -9.72 -2.32
CA LEU A 38 6.91 -11.14 -2.28
C LEU A 38 8.04 -12.00 -1.68
N SER A 39 9.29 -11.74 -2.05
CA SER A 39 10.44 -12.56 -1.62
C SER A 39 10.70 -12.49 -0.11
N ARG A 40 10.37 -11.37 0.53
CA ARG A 40 10.58 -11.15 1.96
C ARG A 40 9.29 -11.26 2.80
N LEU A 41 8.16 -11.62 2.18
CA LEU A 41 6.87 -11.67 2.87
C LEU A 41 6.87 -12.64 4.04
N ASP A 42 7.49 -13.81 3.90
CA ASP A 42 7.55 -14.82 4.96
C ASP A 42 8.29 -14.28 6.20
N TRP A 43 9.34 -13.50 5.98
CA TRP A 43 10.03 -12.80 7.07
C TRP A 43 9.13 -11.76 7.75
N SER A 44 8.39 -10.96 6.97
CA SER A 44 7.44 -10.00 7.51
C SER A 44 6.27 -10.65 8.27
N LEU A 45 5.88 -11.87 7.90
CA LEU A 45 4.84 -12.65 8.59
C LEU A 45 5.33 -13.32 9.88
N ALA A 46 6.64 -13.40 10.11
CA ALA A 46 7.20 -13.96 11.35
C ALA A 46 6.82 -13.16 12.60
N ASP A 47 6.49 -11.87 12.43
CA ASP A 47 5.97 -11.01 13.51
C ASP A 47 4.48 -11.27 13.83
N HIS A 48 3.83 -12.23 13.16
CA HIS A 48 2.42 -12.60 13.33
C HIS A 48 1.47 -11.38 13.28
N PRO A 49 1.48 -10.56 12.21
CA PRO A 49 0.64 -9.38 12.14
C PRO A 49 -0.85 -9.75 12.12
N ASP A 50 -1.67 -8.97 12.82
CA ASP A 50 -3.12 -9.14 12.84
C ASP A 50 -3.82 -8.66 11.58
N ALA A 51 -3.16 -7.81 10.81
CA ALA A 51 -3.62 -7.26 9.52
C ALA A 51 -2.44 -6.72 8.73
N ALA A 52 -2.63 -6.50 7.42
CA ALA A 52 -1.59 -5.96 6.56
C ALA A 52 -2.14 -4.86 5.64
N ILE A 53 -1.37 -3.78 5.47
CA ILE A 53 -1.55 -2.81 4.39
C ILE A 53 -0.52 -3.16 3.32
N ILE A 54 -0.98 -3.43 2.10
CA ILE A 54 -0.11 -3.79 0.97
C ILE A 54 -0.06 -2.62 -0.01
N GLU A 55 1.11 -2.01 -0.12
CA GLU A 55 1.46 -0.96 -1.08
C GLU A 55 2.69 -1.45 -1.85
N LEU A 56 2.48 -2.01 -3.03
CA LEU A 56 3.50 -2.59 -3.91
C LEU A 56 3.15 -2.28 -5.37
N GLY A 57 4.17 -2.30 -6.24
CA GLY A 57 4.00 -2.17 -7.68
C GLY A 57 4.33 -0.77 -8.23
N SER A 58 4.46 0.26 -7.40
CA SER A 58 4.91 1.58 -7.84
C SER A 58 6.29 1.52 -8.51
N ASN A 59 7.24 0.84 -7.90
CA ASN A 59 8.58 0.67 -8.45
C ASN A 59 8.62 -0.25 -9.68
N ASP A 60 7.71 -1.20 -9.80
CA ASP A 60 7.52 -2.00 -11.01
C ASP A 60 7.15 -1.08 -12.19
N ALA A 61 6.15 -0.22 -11.98
CA ALA A 61 5.72 0.73 -13.00
C ALA A 61 6.80 1.76 -13.33
N LEU A 62 7.48 2.35 -12.33
CA LEU A 62 8.57 3.30 -12.56
C LEU A 62 9.73 2.70 -13.36
N ARG A 63 9.94 1.39 -13.27
CA ARG A 63 10.94 0.64 -14.02
C ARG A 63 10.42 0.03 -15.33
N GLY A 64 9.16 0.28 -15.69
CA GLY A 64 8.53 -0.28 -16.87
C GLY A 64 8.45 -1.81 -16.89
N GLN A 65 8.35 -2.44 -15.71
CA GLN A 65 8.22 -3.90 -15.61
C GLN A 65 6.87 -4.37 -16.14
N SER A 66 6.81 -5.64 -16.53
CA SER A 66 5.58 -6.24 -17.07
C SER A 66 4.41 -6.13 -16.09
N PRO A 67 3.27 -5.50 -16.48
CA PRO A 67 2.07 -5.46 -15.65
C PRO A 67 1.57 -6.86 -15.25
N ALA A 68 1.68 -7.84 -16.15
CA ALA A 68 1.30 -9.23 -15.86
C ALA A 68 2.17 -9.85 -14.75
N GLN A 69 3.48 -9.54 -14.73
CA GLN A 69 4.36 -10.03 -13.67
C GLN A 69 4.05 -9.33 -12.34
N THR A 70 3.80 -8.01 -12.36
CA THR A 70 3.38 -7.25 -11.17
C THR A 70 2.10 -7.83 -10.60
N GLU A 71 1.09 -8.11 -11.45
CA GLU A 71 -0.15 -8.75 -11.03
C GLU A 71 0.08 -10.12 -10.40
N ALA A 72 0.90 -10.96 -11.02
CA ALA A 72 1.21 -12.29 -10.50
C ALA A 72 1.88 -12.23 -9.12
N ASN A 73 2.83 -11.32 -8.91
CA ASN A 73 3.52 -11.13 -7.64
C ASN A 73 2.56 -10.65 -6.55
N ILE A 74 1.73 -9.63 -6.82
CA ILE A 74 0.75 -9.11 -5.85
C ILE A 74 -0.30 -10.20 -5.54
N ALA A 75 -0.76 -10.96 -6.54
CA ALA A 75 -1.66 -12.09 -6.33
C ALA A 75 -1.04 -13.17 -5.41
N ALA A 76 0.26 -13.46 -5.56
CA ALA A 76 0.97 -14.39 -4.69
C ALA A 76 1.08 -13.87 -3.25
N VAL A 77 1.34 -12.57 -3.05
CA VAL A 77 1.32 -11.89 -1.74
C VAL A 77 -0.06 -12.07 -1.10
N LEU A 78 -1.14 -11.74 -1.81
CA LEU A 78 -2.50 -11.85 -1.31
C LEU A 78 -2.89 -13.31 -1.01
N THR A 79 -2.41 -14.27 -1.79
CA THR A 79 -2.62 -15.71 -1.56
C THR A 79 -1.98 -16.15 -0.25
N LYS A 80 -0.74 -15.75 0.02
CA LYS A 80 -0.05 -16.07 1.27
C LYS A 80 -0.73 -15.45 2.48
N LEU A 81 -1.09 -14.16 2.41
CA LEU A 81 -1.80 -13.45 3.49
C LEU A 81 -3.15 -14.09 3.79
N LYS A 82 -3.90 -14.47 2.74
CA LYS A 82 -5.16 -15.20 2.88
C LYS A 82 -4.96 -16.58 3.55
N GLY A 83 -3.92 -17.31 3.15
CA GLY A 83 -3.55 -18.60 3.77
C GLY A 83 -3.16 -18.46 5.25
N ALA A 84 -2.59 -17.32 5.62
CA ALA A 84 -2.26 -16.98 7.00
C ALA A 84 -3.44 -16.35 7.78
N HIS A 85 -4.62 -16.21 7.16
CA HIS A 85 -5.80 -15.56 7.73
C HIS A 85 -5.59 -14.10 8.15
N VAL A 86 -4.67 -13.39 7.49
CA VAL A 86 -4.35 -11.98 7.75
C VAL A 86 -5.26 -11.10 6.88
N PRO A 87 -6.17 -10.29 7.45
CA PRO A 87 -6.95 -9.29 6.73
C PRO A 87 -6.05 -8.29 6.02
N VAL A 88 -6.45 -7.86 4.82
CA VAL A 88 -5.64 -6.99 3.96
C VAL A 88 -6.39 -5.74 3.53
N LEU A 89 -5.71 -4.61 3.58
CA LEU A 89 -6.02 -3.41 2.81
C LEU A 89 -5.02 -3.32 1.66
N LEU A 90 -5.50 -3.56 0.44
CA LEU A 90 -4.71 -3.36 -0.78
C LEU A 90 -4.83 -1.90 -1.23
N THR A 91 -3.71 -1.21 -1.39
CA THR A 91 -3.68 0.14 -1.96
C THR A 91 -3.37 0.08 -3.45
N GLY A 92 -4.17 0.78 -4.24
CA GLY A 92 -3.96 0.88 -5.68
C GLY A 92 -2.86 1.87 -6.03
N MET A 93 -2.28 1.64 -7.19
CA MET A 93 -1.30 2.50 -7.84
C MET A 93 -1.72 2.72 -9.30
N MET A 94 -1.31 3.85 -9.88
CA MET A 94 -1.50 4.15 -11.30
C MET A 94 -0.16 4.17 -12.02
N ALA A 95 -0.16 3.73 -13.26
CA ALA A 95 1.03 3.78 -14.11
C ALA A 95 1.45 5.23 -14.41
N PRO A 96 2.77 5.52 -14.44
CA PRO A 96 3.29 6.77 -14.97
C PRO A 96 2.82 6.97 -16.44
N ARG A 97 2.25 8.12 -16.74
CA ARG A 97 1.63 8.36 -18.06
C ARG A 97 2.62 8.44 -19.22
N ASN A 98 3.90 8.68 -18.93
CA ASN A 98 4.99 8.64 -19.91
C ASN A 98 5.29 7.23 -20.45
N LEU A 99 4.77 6.16 -19.83
CA LEU A 99 4.88 4.79 -20.35
C LEU A 99 3.84 4.46 -21.43
N GLY A 100 2.96 5.40 -21.73
CA GLY A 100 1.96 5.28 -22.78
C GLY A 100 0.64 4.64 -22.32
N PRO A 101 -0.42 4.81 -23.14
CA PRO A 101 -1.76 4.36 -22.81
C PRO A 101 -1.89 2.83 -22.73
N GLU A 102 -1.13 2.11 -23.54
CA GLU A 102 -1.17 0.64 -23.56
C GLU A 102 -0.66 0.02 -22.26
N TYR A 103 0.43 0.58 -21.71
CA TYR A 103 0.94 0.16 -20.40
C TYR A 103 -0.06 0.48 -19.30
N ALA A 104 -0.61 1.70 -19.29
CA ALA A 104 -1.59 2.12 -18.29
C ALA A 104 -2.86 1.25 -18.34
N ALA A 105 -3.36 0.92 -19.54
CA ALA A 105 -4.52 0.05 -19.72
C ALA A 105 -4.32 -1.37 -19.15
N GLN A 106 -3.09 -1.85 -19.07
CA GLN A 106 -2.76 -3.13 -18.47
C GLN A 106 -2.47 -3.03 -16.97
N PHE A 107 -1.83 -1.95 -16.52
CA PHE A 107 -1.37 -1.79 -15.14
C PHE A 107 -2.46 -1.30 -14.19
N ASP A 108 -3.18 -0.24 -14.56
CA ASP A 108 -4.16 0.41 -13.66
C ASP A 108 -5.27 -0.56 -13.17
N PRO A 109 -5.78 -1.52 -14.00
CA PRO A 109 -6.82 -2.44 -13.56
C PRO A 109 -6.35 -3.59 -12.64
N ILE A 110 -5.05 -3.76 -12.41
CA ILE A 110 -4.50 -4.86 -11.58
C ILE A 110 -5.14 -4.85 -10.18
N TYR A 111 -5.09 -3.71 -9.52
CA TYR A 111 -5.48 -3.59 -8.11
C TYR A 111 -6.97 -3.83 -7.86
N PRO A 112 -7.91 -3.15 -8.55
CA PRO A 112 -9.34 -3.41 -8.36
C PRO A 112 -9.72 -4.85 -8.73
N ARG A 113 -9.07 -5.45 -9.75
CA ARG A 113 -9.28 -6.84 -10.14
C ARG A 113 -8.85 -7.80 -9.04
N LEU A 114 -7.66 -7.59 -8.47
CA LEU A 114 -7.14 -8.41 -7.37
C LEU A 114 -7.94 -8.22 -6.09
N ALA A 115 -8.29 -6.99 -5.73
CA ALA A 115 -9.11 -6.71 -4.56
C ALA A 115 -10.45 -7.45 -4.63
N LYS A 116 -11.13 -7.40 -5.78
CA LYS A 116 -12.36 -8.14 -6.03
C LYS A 116 -12.16 -9.67 -5.96
N LYS A 117 -11.10 -10.18 -6.60
CA LYS A 117 -10.78 -11.62 -6.64
C LYS A 117 -10.53 -12.20 -5.25
N PHE A 118 -9.82 -11.46 -4.41
CA PHE A 118 -9.44 -11.93 -3.06
C PHE A 118 -10.42 -11.52 -1.96
N GLY A 119 -11.37 -10.61 -2.25
CA GLY A 119 -12.34 -10.10 -1.29
C GLY A 119 -11.70 -9.26 -0.19
N VAL A 120 -10.64 -8.50 -0.51
CA VAL A 120 -9.92 -7.65 0.44
C VAL A 120 -10.38 -6.21 0.39
N LEU A 121 -10.11 -5.43 1.44
CA LEU A 121 -10.33 -3.98 1.43
C LEU A 121 -9.45 -3.34 0.36
N PHE A 122 -9.98 -2.30 -0.30
CA PHE A 122 -9.31 -1.65 -1.42
C PHE A 122 -9.35 -0.13 -1.32
N TYR A 123 -8.18 0.50 -1.35
CA TYR A 123 -8.04 1.94 -1.50
C TYR A 123 -7.55 2.25 -2.93
N PRO A 124 -8.34 2.96 -3.77
CA PRO A 124 -8.12 2.99 -5.22
C PRO A 124 -6.79 3.56 -5.69
N PHE A 125 -6.29 4.62 -5.03
CA PHE A 125 -5.02 5.25 -5.41
C PHE A 125 -4.36 5.90 -4.19
N ILE A 126 -3.24 5.32 -3.74
CA ILE A 126 -2.57 5.77 -2.50
C ILE A 126 -2.12 7.24 -2.58
N LEU A 127 -1.76 7.75 -3.76
CA LEU A 127 -1.30 9.13 -3.97
C LEU A 127 -2.43 10.09 -4.36
N ASP A 128 -3.71 9.72 -4.17
CA ASP A 128 -4.84 10.58 -4.53
C ASP A 128 -4.77 11.93 -3.81
N GLY A 129 -4.86 13.01 -4.62
CA GLY A 129 -4.74 14.40 -4.16
C GLY A 129 -3.30 14.88 -3.86
N VAL A 130 -2.29 14.01 -4.04
CA VAL A 130 -0.88 14.31 -3.80
C VAL A 130 -0.06 14.19 -5.09
N ALA A 131 -0.32 13.15 -5.89
CA ALA A 131 0.39 12.94 -7.14
C ALA A 131 0.37 14.17 -8.03
N MET A 132 1.50 14.46 -8.70
CA MET A 132 1.66 15.58 -9.64
C MET A 132 1.53 17.00 -9.02
N ASN A 133 1.42 17.10 -7.69
CA ASN A 133 1.40 18.41 -7.03
C ASN A 133 2.79 18.74 -6.45
N PRO A 134 3.54 19.71 -7.05
CA PRO A 134 4.90 20.03 -6.60
C PRO A 134 4.99 20.51 -5.14
N LYS A 135 3.89 21.04 -4.58
CA LYS A 135 3.84 21.49 -3.18
C LYS A 135 3.71 20.33 -2.18
N LEU A 136 3.32 19.15 -2.66
CA LEU A 136 3.04 17.96 -1.83
C LEU A 136 4.03 16.82 -2.07
N ASN A 137 4.96 17.02 -3.03
CA ASN A 137 6.01 16.06 -3.34
C ASN A 137 7.41 16.62 -3.02
N GLN A 138 8.35 15.72 -2.86
CA GLN A 138 9.77 16.03 -2.73
C GLN A 138 10.32 16.58 -4.04
N ALA A 139 11.57 17.03 -4.06
CA ALA A 139 12.21 17.60 -5.24
C ALA A 139 12.26 16.65 -6.46
N ASP A 140 12.14 15.35 -6.23
CA ASP A 140 12.08 14.32 -7.28
C ASP A 140 10.72 14.28 -8.00
N GLY A 141 9.69 14.96 -7.46
CA GLY A 141 8.34 15.00 -8.03
C GLY A 141 7.53 13.70 -7.91
N ILE A 142 8.09 12.66 -7.27
CA ILE A 142 7.52 11.31 -7.21
C ILE A 142 7.08 10.97 -5.79
N HIS A 143 7.96 11.21 -4.82
CA HIS A 143 7.70 10.86 -3.43
C HIS A 143 6.98 11.98 -2.69
N PRO A 144 5.94 11.70 -1.91
CA PRO A 144 5.28 12.68 -1.06
C PRO A 144 6.26 13.35 -0.10
N ASN A 145 6.12 14.65 0.11
CA ASN A 145 6.75 15.35 1.22
C ASN A 145 5.91 15.20 2.50
N PRO A 146 6.34 15.75 3.65
CA PRO A 146 5.59 15.59 4.91
C PRO A 146 4.13 16.04 4.84
N GLU A 147 3.83 17.12 4.11
CA GLU A 147 2.44 17.56 3.94
C GLU A 147 1.63 16.61 3.05
N GLY A 148 2.26 16.08 2.00
CA GLY A 148 1.65 15.03 1.16
C GLY A 148 1.34 13.76 1.97
N VAL A 149 2.24 13.34 2.84
CA VAL A 149 2.02 12.17 3.73
C VAL A 149 0.84 12.39 4.65
N LYS A 150 0.68 13.57 5.26
CA LYS A 150 -0.48 13.89 6.11
C LYS A 150 -1.80 13.77 5.34
N ILE A 151 -1.82 14.22 4.09
CA ILE A 151 -3.01 14.12 3.23
C ILE A 151 -3.33 12.66 2.92
N ILE A 152 -2.31 11.86 2.55
CA ILE A 152 -2.49 10.42 2.29
C ILE A 152 -3.06 9.74 3.53
N VAL A 153 -2.47 9.96 4.70
CA VAL A 153 -2.92 9.37 5.96
C VAL A 153 -4.37 9.77 6.27
N ALA A 154 -4.71 11.05 6.16
CA ALA A 154 -6.08 11.50 6.41
C ALA A 154 -7.11 10.82 5.49
N ARG A 155 -6.74 10.57 4.23
CA ARG A 155 -7.64 9.96 3.24
C ARG A 155 -7.79 8.45 3.39
N ILE A 156 -6.71 7.74 3.72
CA ILE A 156 -6.75 6.28 3.86
C ILE A 156 -7.31 5.84 5.23
N LEU A 157 -7.27 6.70 6.23
CA LEU A 157 -7.65 6.39 7.61
C LEU A 157 -9.02 5.68 7.76
N PRO A 158 -10.11 6.08 7.06
CA PRO A 158 -11.37 5.36 7.15
C PRO A 158 -11.27 3.88 6.74
N MET A 159 -10.41 3.56 5.75
CA MET A 159 -10.17 2.17 5.33
C MET A 159 -9.29 1.42 6.31
N VAL A 160 -8.31 2.10 6.92
CA VAL A 160 -7.48 1.53 7.99
C VAL A 160 -8.35 1.18 9.21
N ASN A 161 -9.30 2.04 9.56
CA ASN A 161 -10.24 1.76 10.65
C ASN A 161 -11.09 0.51 10.38
N GLN A 162 -11.54 0.32 9.12
CA GLN A 162 -12.22 -0.90 8.72
C GLN A 162 -11.31 -2.13 8.81
N LEU A 163 -10.04 -2.00 8.40
CA LEU A 163 -9.06 -3.08 8.52
C LEU A 163 -8.83 -3.49 9.97
N VAL A 164 -8.66 -2.53 10.88
CA VAL A 164 -8.53 -2.79 12.33
C VAL A 164 -9.78 -3.49 12.87
N ALA A 165 -10.97 -3.08 12.45
CA ALA A 165 -12.21 -3.73 12.84
C ALA A 165 -12.28 -5.19 12.36
N GLN A 166 -11.84 -5.48 11.12
CA GLN A 166 -11.75 -6.86 10.60
C GLN A 166 -10.76 -7.71 11.40
N ALA A 167 -9.57 -7.17 11.72
CA ALA A 167 -8.56 -7.86 12.51
C ALA A 167 -9.11 -8.25 13.90
N ARG A 168 -9.81 -7.34 14.55
CA ARG A 168 -10.44 -7.59 15.87
C ARG A 168 -11.57 -8.61 15.80
N ALA A 169 -12.35 -8.63 14.73
CA ALA A 169 -13.43 -9.60 14.55
C ALA A 169 -12.91 -11.03 14.32
N GLY A 170 -11.76 -11.18 13.65
CA GLY A 170 -11.13 -12.48 13.40
C GLY A 170 -10.48 -13.11 14.64
N LYS A 171 -10.28 -12.36 15.71
CA LYS A 171 -9.73 -12.86 17.01
C LYS A 171 -10.80 -13.38 17.99
N ARG A 172 -12.07 -13.23 17.67
CA ARG A 172 -13.21 -13.71 18.48
C ARG A 172 -13.65 -15.09 18.02
#